data_410d84009f10423f4a4b7c04ad8a4d4d
#
_entry.id   410d84009f10423f4a4b7c04ad8a4d4d
#
_cell.length_a   1.000
_cell.length_b   1.000
_cell.length_c   1.000
_cell.angle_alpha   90.00
_cell.angle_beta   90.00
_cell.angle_gamma   90.00
#
_symmetry.space_group_name_H-M   'P 1'
#
loop_
_entity.id
_entity.type
_entity.pdbx_description
1 polymer ?
#
loop_
_entity_poly.entity_id
_entity_poly.type
_entity_poly.pdbx_seq_one_letter_code
_entity_poly.pdbx_strand_id
1 'polypeptide(L)'
;MFWRDPQMPHVELRVVKDGRKVCYAPHSHTQWSLGAVTEGQSTFRYRSDEQRISAGSLVLINPDWVHACNPIGNRPWAYLMLYVDVAWLTALRYEAGLLPEPRWQDIRDRLASKGVDV
;
A
#
# COMPACT_ATOMS: atom_id res chain seq x y z
N MET A 1 -2.44 -12.67 8.33
CA MET A 1 -3.89 -12.63 8.60
C MET A 1 -4.58 -11.70 7.67
N PHE A 2 -5.68 -12.16 7.07
CA PHE A 2 -6.49 -11.33 6.19
C PHE A 2 -7.84 -11.08 6.83
N TRP A 3 -8.35 -9.87 6.66
CA TRP A 3 -9.70 -9.53 7.07
C TRP A 3 -10.52 -9.20 5.83
N ARG A 4 -11.71 -9.77 5.75
CA ARG A 4 -12.66 -9.53 4.68
C ARG A 4 -14.07 -9.49 5.27
N ASP A 5 -14.92 -8.68 4.66
CA ASP A 5 -16.32 -8.59 5.07
C ASP A 5 -17.19 -8.76 3.82
N PRO A 6 -18.13 -9.71 3.82
CA PRO A 6 -19.02 -9.90 2.67
C PRO A 6 -19.81 -8.65 2.29
N GLN A 7 -20.02 -7.75 3.23
CA GLN A 7 -20.71 -6.48 2.95
C GLN A 7 -19.79 -5.44 2.34
N MET A 8 -18.49 -5.71 2.32
CA MET A 8 -17.47 -4.83 1.73
C MET A 8 -16.52 -5.66 0.86
N PRO A 9 -17.05 -6.28 -0.20
CA PRO A 9 -16.25 -7.22 -0.99
C PRO A 9 -15.13 -6.55 -1.79
N HIS A 10 -15.15 -5.24 -1.89
CA HIS A 10 -14.15 -4.48 -2.63
C HIS A 10 -12.94 -4.08 -1.80
N VAL A 11 -12.90 -4.45 -0.54
CA VAL A 11 -11.83 -4.09 0.38
C VAL A 11 -11.30 -5.33 1.09
N GLU A 12 -9.99 -5.40 1.24
CA GLU A 12 -9.34 -6.49 1.95
C GLU A 12 -8.21 -5.92 2.78
N LEU A 13 -8.10 -6.34 4.04
CA LEU A 13 -7.04 -5.88 4.92
C LEU A 13 -6.13 -7.05 5.28
N ARG A 14 -4.83 -6.85 5.14
CA ARG A 14 -3.83 -7.81 5.57
C ARG A 14 -3.05 -7.25 6.75
N VAL A 15 -2.90 -8.06 7.78
CA VAL A 15 -2.10 -7.71 8.96
C VAL A 15 -0.85 -8.58 8.94
N VAL A 16 0.32 -7.96 8.94
CA VAL A 16 1.60 -8.66 8.93
C VAL A 16 2.34 -8.30 10.20
N LYS A 17 2.53 -9.28 11.09
CA LYS A 17 3.20 -9.05 12.36
C LYS A 17 4.72 -9.09 12.25
N ASP A 18 5.25 -9.76 11.25
CA ASP A 18 6.69 -9.80 10.99
C ASP A 18 6.93 -9.77 9.49
N GLY A 19 7.29 -8.61 8.98
CA GLY A 19 7.51 -8.39 7.57
C GLY A 19 8.75 -9.09 7.02
N ARG A 20 9.60 -9.65 7.88
CA ARG A 20 10.76 -10.40 7.40
C ARG A 20 10.37 -11.63 6.59
N LYS A 21 9.15 -12.11 6.76
CA LYS A 21 8.67 -13.31 6.09
C LYS A 21 7.93 -13.02 4.79
N VAL A 22 7.79 -11.77 4.41
CA VAL A 22 7.05 -11.35 3.22
C VAL A 22 7.79 -10.22 2.52
N CYS A 23 7.46 -9.99 1.25
CA CYS A 23 7.99 -8.84 0.51
C CYS A 23 9.48 -8.84 0.22
N TYR A 24 10.06 -9.96 -0.08
CA TYR A 24 11.49 -10.00 -0.37
C TYR A 24 11.81 -9.66 -1.83
N ALA A 25 10.97 -10.01 -2.77
CA ALA A 25 11.22 -9.82 -4.19
C ALA A 25 10.30 -8.73 -4.77
N PRO A 26 10.75 -8.03 -5.81
CA PRO A 26 9.88 -7.08 -6.48
C PRO A 26 8.63 -7.78 -7.00
N HIS A 27 7.47 -7.16 -6.80
CA HIS A 27 6.19 -7.69 -7.24
C HIS A 27 5.20 -6.56 -7.46
N SER A 28 4.07 -6.86 -8.07
CA SER A 28 3.01 -5.90 -8.30
C SER A 28 1.66 -6.51 -7.97
N HIS A 29 0.66 -5.65 -7.81
CA HIS A 29 -0.72 -6.05 -7.54
C HIS A 29 -1.65 -5.40 -8.55
N THR A 30 -2.80 -5.99 -8.77
CA THR A 30 -3.82 -5.40 -9.64
C THR A 30 -4.74 -4.42 -8.87
N GLN A 31 -4.76 -4.51 -7.54
CA GLN A 31 -5.53 -3.58 -6.72
C GLN A 31 -4.70 -2.33 -6.43
N TRP A 32 -5.38 -1.28 -6.01
CA TRP A 32 -4.73 -0.16 -5.34
C TRP A 32 -4.49 -0.54 -3.89
N SER A 33 -3.39 -0.13 -3.32
CA SER A 33 -3.10 -0.48 -1.93
C SER A 33 -2.53 0.69 -1.14
N LEU A 34 -2.79 0.63 0.18
CA LEU A 34 -2.30 1.58 1.14
C LEU A 34 -1.69 0.81 2.29
N GLY A 35 -0.42 1.01 2.52
CA GLY A 35 0.31 0.37 3.62
C GLY A 35 0.57 1.31 4.76
N ALA A 36 0.55 0.80 5.98
CA ALA A 36 0.92 1.54 7.18
C ALA A 36 1.89 0.71 8.00
N VAL A 37 3.07 1.24 8.24
CA VAL A 37 4.06 0.57 9.08
C VAL A 37 3.66 0.79 10.53
N THR A 38 3.51 -0.29 11.29
CA THR A 38 3.08 -0.23 12.69
C THR A 38 4.23 -0.41 13.66
N GLU A 39 5.26 -1.15 13.28
CA GLU A 39 6.43 -1.37 14.13
C GLU A 39 7.69 -1.53 13.29
N GLY A 40 8.81 -1.07 13.81
CA GLY A 40 10.10 -1.28 13.20
C GLY A 40 10.36 -0.43 11.98
N GLN A 41 11.27 -0.89 11.15
CA GLN A 41 11.71 -0.19 9.96
C GLN A 41 11.91 -1.17 8.81
N SER A 42 11.74 -0.68 7.59
CA SER A 42 11.99 -1.44 6.38
C SER A 42 12.48 -0.50 5.29
N THR A 43 13.03 -1.03 4.22
CA THR A 43 13.21 -0.25 3.00
C THR A 43 12.00 -0.46 2.11
N PHE A 44 11.64 0.57 1.36
CA PHE A 44 10.59 0.49 0.35
C PHE A 44 11.17 0.95 -0.97
N ARG A 45 11.16 0.05 -1.95
CA ARG A 45 11.63 0.37 -3.30
C ARG A 45 10.45 0.45 -4.23
N TYR A 46 10.39 1.55 -4.99
CA TYR A 46 9.35 1.77 -5.94
C TYR A 46 9.99 2.45 -7.14
N ARG A 47 9.90 1.83 -8.30
CA ARG A 47 10.62 2.24 -9.50
C ARG A 47 12.13 2.28 -9.22
N SER A 48 12.77 3.42 -9.43
CA SER A 48 14.19 3.59 -9.13
C SER A 48 14.45 4.20 -7.77
N ASP A 49 13.38 4.51 -7.03
CA ASP A 49 13.50 5.13 -5.72
C ASP A 49 13.50 4.10 -4.61
N GLU A 50 14.32 4.32 -3.62
CA GLU A 50 14.32 3.50 -2.43
C GLU A 50 14.34 4.41 -1.21
N GLN A 51 13.45 4.15 -0.27
CA GLN A 51 13.33 4.94 0.94
C GLN A 51 13.26 4.05 2.16
N ARG A 52 13.70 4.58 3.29
CA ARG A 52 13.53 3.92 4.57
C ARG A 52 12.20 4.35 5.15
N ILE A 53 11.39 3.38 5.54
CA ILE A 53 10.09 3.62 6.17
C ILE A 53 10.12 3.05 7.59
N SER A 54 9.36 3.66 8.47
CA SER A 54 9.32 3.29 9.89
C SER A 54 7.91 3.42 10.43
N ALA A 55 7.73 3.02 11.69
CA ALA A 55 6.42 3.13 12.34
C ALA A 55 5.84 4.53 12.14
N GLY A 56 4.62 4.60 11.65
CA GLY A 56 3.94 5.85 11.31
C GLY A 56 4.02 6.22 9.84
N SER A 57 4.84 5.52 9.03
CA SER A 57 4.91 5.77 7.59
C SER A 57 3.69 5.19 6.89
N LEU A 58 3.18 5.90 5.88
CA LEU A 58 2.13 5.43 4.99
C LEU A 58 2.68 5.32 3.58
N VAL A 59 2.31 4.25 2.89
CA VAL A 59 2.79 3.98 1.53
C VAL A 59 1.61 3.75 0.62
N LEU A 60 1.53 4.50 -0.47
CA LEU A 60 0.50 4.33 -1.50
C LEU A 60 1.10 3.58 -2.67
N ILE A 61 0.42 2.54 -3.12
CA ILE A 61 0.91 1.73 -4.25
C ILE A 61 -0.21 1.63 -5.27
N ASN A 62 0.04 2.20 -6.44
CA ASN A 62 -0.93 2.13 -7.53
C ASN A 62 -0.93 0.74 -8.18
N PRO A 63 -2.02 0.38 -8.89
CA PRO A 63 -2.09 -0.92 -9.57
C PRO A 63 -0.93 -1.12 -10.53
N ASP A 64 -0.44 -2.35 -10.55
CA ASP A 64 0.62 -2.80 -11.46
C ASP A 64 1.98 -2.16 -11.27
N TRP A 65 2.16 -1.35 -10.24
CA TRP A 65 3.46 -0.79 -9.94
C TRP A 65 4.35 -1.81 -9.24
N VAL A 66 5.53 -2.04 -9.79
CA VAL A 66 6.50 -2.95 -9.21
C VAL A 66 7.14 -2.31 -7.98
N HIS A 67 7.09 -3.00 -6.87
CA HIS A 67 7.63 -2.51 -5.61
C HIS A 67 8.22 -3.65 -4.80
N ALA A 68 9.02 -3.32 -3.79
CA ALA A 68 9.60 -4.31 -2.88
C ALA A 68 9.83 -3.68 -1.52
N CYS A 69 9.68 -4.49 -0.47
CA CYS A 69 10.01 -4.10 0.88
C CYS A 69 11.03 -5.10 1.42
N ASN A 70 12.05 -4.62 2.09
CA ASN A 70 13.05 -5.49 2.66
C ASN A 70 13.41 -5.06 4.07
N PRO A 71 13.55 -6.01 5.00
CA PRO A 71 13.93 -5.65 6.37
C PRO A 71 15.34 -5.06 6.41
N ILE A 72 15.56 -4.17 7.35
CA ILE A 72 16.85 -3.55 7.54
C ILE A 72 17.61 -4.36 8.59
N GLY A 73 18.77 -4.91 8.22
CA GLY A 73 19.56 -5.70 9.13
C GLY A 73 18.82 -6.93 9.67
N ASN A 74 17.90 -7.47 8.89
CA ASN A 74 17.08 -8.62 9.30
C ASN A 74 16.33 -8.37 10.62
N ARG A 75 16.02 -7.13 10.92
CA ARG A 75 15.25 -6.78 12.11
C ARG A 75 13.76 -6.95 11.85
N PRO A 76 12.97 -7.31 12.87
CA PRO A 76 11.54 -7.45 12.70
C PRO A 76 10.88 -6.11 12.43
N TRP A 77 9.83 -6.13 11.64
CA TRP A 77 8.98 -4.97 11.38
C TRP A 77 7.58 -5.46 11.09
N ALA A 78 6.59 -4.60 11.28
CA ALA A 78 5.19 -4.97 11.12
C ALA A 78 4.44 -3.91 10.34
N TYR A 79 3.41 -4.33 9.63
CA TYR A 79 2.60 -3.41 8.85
C TYR A 79 1.18 -3.92 8.63
N LEU A 80 0.32 -3.01 8.22
CA LEU A 80 -1.03 -3.28 7.72
C LEU A 80 -1.05 -2.92 6.25
N MET A 81 -1.78 -3.69 5.45
CA MET A 81 -1.95 -3.36 4.03
C MET A 81 -3.43 -3.45 3.68
N LEU A 82 -3.96 -2.35 3.16
CA LEU A 82 -5.33 -2.28 2.68
C LEU A 82 -5.30 -2.40 1.17
N TYR A 83 -6.05 -3.38 0.64
CA TYR A 83 -6.20 -3.56 -0.80
C TYR A 83 -7.60 -3.14 -1.20
N VAL A 84 -7.71 -2.36 -2.26
CA VAL A 84 -8.99 -1.83 -2.72
C VAL A 84 -9.17 -2.16 -4.20
N ASP A 85 -10.34 -2.66 -4.55
CA ASP A 85 -10.68 -2.97 -5.92
C ASP A 85 -10.63 -1.72 -6.79
N VAL A 86 -9.94 -1.79 -7.92
CA VAL A 86 -9.74 -0.65 -8.79
C VAL A 86 -11.04 -0.18 -9.42
N ALA A 87 -11.88 -1.09 -9.88
CA ALA A 87 -13.15 -0.70 -10.52
C ALA A 87 -14.07 0.03 -9.55
N TRP A 88 -14.16 -0.47 -8.32
CA TRP A 88 -14.96 0.17 -7.29
C TRP A 88 -14.44 1.57 -6.94
N LEU A 89 -13.12 1.66 -6.74
CA LEU A 89 -12.50 2.94 -6.36
C LEU A 89 -12.60 3.96 -7.50
N THR A 90 -12.49 3.52 -8.75
CA THR A 90 -12.64 4.39 -9.91
C THR A 90 -14.05 4.96 -9.97
N ALA A 91 -15.06 4.13 -9.77
CA ALA A 91 -16.47 4.58 -9.78
C ALA A 91 -16.72 5.59 -8.67
N LEU A 92 -16.20 5.31 -7.47
CA LEU A 92 -16.35 6.21 -6.33
C LEU A 92 -15.68 7.56 -6.60
N ARG A 93 -14.47 7.55 -7.12
CA ARG A 93 -13.76 8.79 -7.44
C ARG A 93 -14.47 9.60 -8.51
N TYR A 94 -15.01 8.93 -9.53
CA TYR A 94 -15.74 9.61 -10.59
C TYR A 94 -17.03 10.23 -10.03
N GLU A 95 -17.81 9.51 -9.25
CA GLU A 95 -19.02 10.02 -8.63
C GLU A 95 -18.74 11.19 -7.69
N ALA A 96 -17.59 11.20 -7.04
CA ALA A 96 -17.19 12.27 -6.14
C ALA A 96 -16.63 13.49 -6.88
N GLY A 97 -16.55 13.45 -8.20
CA GLY A 97 -16.03 14.56 -8.99
C GLY A 97 -14.51 14.65 -9.01
N LEU A 98 -13.82 13.58 -8.63
CA LEU A 98 -12.36 13.59 -8.58
C LEU A 98 -11.71 13.12 -9.88
N LEU A 99 -12.48 12.56 -10.78
CA LEU A 99 -12.00 12.12 -12.08
C LEU A 99 -12.86 12.73 -13.19
N PRO A 100 -12.25 13.16 -14.31
CA PRO A 100 -13.01 13.69 -15.44
C PRO A 100 -13.76 12.61 -16.21
N GLU A 101 -13.31 11.35 -16.10
CA GLU A 101 -13.90 10.21 -16.78
C GLU A 101 -13.89 9.02 -15.82
N PRO A 102 -14.81 8.04 -16.01
CA PRO A 102 -14.81 6.83 -15.17
C PRO A 102 -13.71 5.87 -15.58
N ARG A 103 -12.48 6.32 -15.54
CA ARG A 103 -11.30 5.58 -15.95
C ARG A 103 -10.22 5.78 -14.90
N TRP A 104 -9.50 4.71 -14.56
CA TRP A 104 -8.45 4.77 -13.57
C TRP A 104 -7.37 5.78 -13.94
N GLN A 105 -7.03 6.62 -13.00
CA GLN A 105 -5.82 7.44 -13.01
C GLN A 105 -5.10 7.17 -11.72
N ASP A 106 -3.79 7.03 -11.79
CA ASP A 106 -2.99 6.75 -10.60
C ASP A 106 -3.21 7.84 -9.56
N ILE A 107 -3.34 7.41 -8.31
CA ILE A 107 -3.39 8.31 -7.18
C ILE A 107 -1.94 8.71 -6.92
N ARG A 108 -1.74 9.98 -6.59
CA ARG A 108 -0.40 10.48 -6.37
C ARG A 108 0.31 9.61 -5.35
N ASP A 109 1.41 9.00 -5.77
CA ASP A 109 2.19 8.15 -4.91
C ASP A 109 3.09 9.01 -4.05
N ARG A 110 2.96 8.87 -2.76
CA ARG A 110 3.87 9.51 -1.84
C ARG A 110 4.08 8.60 -0.67
N LEU A 111 5.31 8.61 -0.19
CA LEU A 111 5.60 8.06 1.09
C LEU A 111 5.32 9.16 2.09
N ALA A 112 4.40 8.91 2.97
CA ALA A 112 4.16 9.83 4.06
C ALA A 112 4.96 9.35 5.24
N SER A 113 5.80 10.17 5.80
CA SER A 113 6.43 9.83 7.03
C SER A 113 5.67 10.49 8.12
N LYS A 114 5.67 9.84 9.25
CA LYS A 114 5.07 10.36 10.41
C LYS A 114 4.07 11.41 10.25
N GLY A 115 2.88 11.07 10.35
CA GLY A 115 1.86 12.02 10.34
C GLY A 115 1.55 12.54 9.06
N VAL A 116 1.73 12.10 8.06
CA VAL A 116 1.00 12.52 7.06
C VAL A 116 1.25 13.56 6.29
N ASP A 117 2.10 13.61 5.71
CA ASP A 117 2.35 14.58 4.82
C ASP A 117 2.09 14.10 3.49
N VAL A 118 0.97 14.02 3.09
CA VAL A 118 0.64 13.37 1.85
C VAL A 118 0.44 14.34 0.73
#